data_96218cbf77bd161a49a0c5c846472a71
#
_entry.id   96218cbf77bd161a49a0c5c846472a71
#
_cell.length_a   1.000
_cell.length_b   1.000
_cell.length_c   1.000
_cell.angle_alpha   90.00
_cell.angle_beta   90.00
_cell.angle_gamma   90.00
#
_symmetry.space_group_name_H-M   'P 1'
#
loop_
_entity.id
_entity.type
_entity.pdbx_description
1 polymer ?
#
loop_
_entity_poly.entity_id
_entity_poly.type
_entity_poly.pdbx_seq_one_letter_code
_entity_poly.pdbx_strand_id
1 'polypeptide(L)'
;MVAIKLNLQKIVSQLAKHYGKPGAPVTTDPFELILLENIAYLVSDERREEAFAVLRKHAGTRPHEILAASHNNILEATKLGGMHPEQRVSRLREIALIAMNEFEGDLKPALRLPLPKAKQALRKFPSIGEPSAEKILLFTRSYPILGLDSNGLRVLLRLGFGEEKKNYSATYRSIQEAINDQLKRDYGWLINAHILLRQHGKELCKTSRPLCEKCPVRKSCAYFAGSADVSSA
;
A
#
# COMPACT_ATOMS: atom_id res chain seq x y z
N MET A 1 -20.74 27.20 11.80
CA MET A 1 -19.38 26.59 11.64
C MET A 1 -19.04 26.62 10.16
N VAL A 2 -17.97 27.33 9.77
CA VAL A 2 -17.48 27.30 8.39
C VAL A 2 -16.90 25.91 8.16
N ALA A 3 -17.50 25.12 7.27
CA ALA A 3 -16.97 23.81 6.89
C ALA A 3 -15.56 24.03 6.31
N ILE A 4 -14.54 23.58 7.02
CA ILE A 4 -13.15 23.62 6.52
C ILE A 4 -13.12 22.73 5.29
N LYS A 5 -13.06 23.35 4.10
CA LYS A 5 -12.93 22.60 2.85
C LYS A 5 -11.60 21.84 2.88
N LEU A 6 -11.67 20.53 3.09
CA LEU A 6 -10.49 19.68 3.11
C LEU A 6 -9.77 19.75 1.74
N ASN A 7 -8.46 19.92 1.80
CA ASN A 7 -7.61 19.99 0.62
C ASN A 7 -6.49 18.95 0.71
N LEU A 8 -6.63 17.86 -0.05
CA LEU A 8 -5.69 16.75 -0.07
C LEU A 8 -4.27 17.19 -0.45
N GLN A 9 -4.14 18.09 -1.42
CA GLN A 9 -2.82 18.57 -1.87
C GLN A 9 -2.09 19.34 -0.77
N LYS A 10 -2.83 20.16 0.01
CA LYS A 10 -2.28 20.86 1.18
C LYS A 10 -1.86 19.88 2.27
N ILE A 11 -2.66 18.85 2.53
CA ILE A 11 -2.35 17.80 3.50
C ILE A 11 -1.08 17.06 3.10
N VAL A 12 -0.98 16.57 1.86
CA VAL A 12 0.22 15.90 1.35
C VAL A 12 1.45 16.80 1.45
N SER A 13 1.31 18.10 1.14
CA SER A 13 2.40 19.09 1.28
C SER A 13 2.84 19.26 2.73
N GLN A 14 1.92 19.29 3.69
CA GLN A 14 2.24 19.37 5.13
C GLN A 14 2.94 18.10 5.62
N LEU A 15 2.52 16.92 5.15
CA LEU A 15 3.20 15.66 5.45
C LEU A 15 4.60 15.64 4.86
N ALA A 16 4.78 16.08 3.60
CA ALA A 16 6.10 16.20 2.97
C ALA A 16 7.04 17.16 3.71
N LYS A 17 6.50 18.27 4.23
CA LYS A 17 7.28 19.20 5.07
C LYS A 17 7.72 18.54 6.39
N HIS A 18 6.91 17.67 6.96
CA HIS A 18 7.18 17.03 8.25
C HIS A 18 8.14 15.84 8.12
N TYR A 19 7.93 14.98 7.12
CA TYR A 19 8.69 13.73 6.93
C TYR A 19 9.84 13.84 5.93
N GLY A 20 9.91 14.93 5.19
CA GLY A 20 10.81 15.05 4.04
C GLY A 20 10.25 14.41 2.77
N LYS A 21 11.08 14.39 1.73
CA LYS A 21 10.74 13.72 0.46
C LYS A 21 10.89 12.20 0.63
N PRO A 22 9.86 11.40 0.35
CA PRO A 22 9.95 9.96 0.43
C PRO A 22 11.03 9.38 -0.51
N GLY A 23 11.62 8.28 -0.10
CA GLY A 23 12.47 7.45 -0.97
C GLY A 23 11.68 6.84 -2.13
N ALA A 24 12.40 6.36 -3.13
CA ALA A 24 11.78 5.60 -4.21
C ALA A 24 11.21 4.27 -3.68
N PRO A 25 10.18 3.70 -4.32
CA PRO A 25 9.76 2.33 -4.04
C PRO A 25 10.91 1.34 -4.19
N VAL A 26 10.91 0.28 -3.37
CA VAL A 26 11.93 -0.80 -3.39
C VAL A 26 12.08 -1.41 -4.78
N THR A 27 10.99 -1.48 -5.51
CA THR A 27 10.93 -1.95 -6.90
C THR A 27 9.77 -1.31 -7.65
N THR A 28 9.84 -1.34 -8.97
CA THR A 28 8.75 -0.98 -9.89
C THR A 28 8.36 -2.15 -10.80
N ASP A 29 8.97 -3.32 -10.61
CA ASP A 29 8.58 -4.52 -11.33
C ASP A 29 7.28 -5.09 -10.76
N PRO A 30 6.27 -5.38 -11.58
CA PRO A 30 4.96 -5.82 -11.09
C PRO A 30 5.01 -7.17 -10.36
N PHE A 31 5.82 -8.11 -10.80
CA PHE A 31 5.93 -9.40 -10.13
C PHE A 31 6.64 -9.26 -8.77
N GLU A 32 7.72 -8.50 -8.71
CA GLU A 32 8.41 -8.18 -7.46
C GLU A 32 7.51 -7.46 -6.46
N LEU A 33 6.64 -6.54 -6.91
CA LEU A 33 5.65 -5.89 -6.05
C LEU A 33 4.66 -6.90 -5.45
N ILE A 34 4.23 -7.91 -6.21
CA ILE A 34 3.37 -9.00 -5.71
C ILE A 34 4.12 -9.84 -4.68
N LEU A 35 5.40 -10.16 -4.92
CA LEU A 35 6.24 -10.87 -3.95
C LEU A 35 6.37 -10.06 -2.65
N LEU A 36 6.60 -8.74 -2.73
CA LEU A 36 6.68 -7.84 -1.57
C LEU A 36 5.41 -7.81 -0.72
N GLU A 37 4.23 -7.91 -1.34
CA GLU A 37 2.96 -7.99 -0.62
C GLU A 37 2.81 -9.30 0.15
N ASN A 38 3.48 -10.36 -0.28
CA ASN A 38 3.31 -11.71 0.24
C ASN A 38 4.45 -12.22 1.11
N ILE A 39 5.66 -11.63 0.99
CA ILE A 39 6.85 -12.15 1.69
C ILE A 39 6.80 -11.91 3.20
N ALA A 40 6.06 -10.90 3.67
CA ALA A 40 6.06 -10.49 5.06
C ALA A 40 4.68 -10.02 5.54
N TYR A 41 4.38 -10.30 6.82
CA TYR A 41 3.14 -9.90 7.47
C TYR A 41 3.38 -9.48 8.92
N LEU A 42 2.83 -8.32 9.32
CA LEU A 42 2.94 -7.75 10.67
C LEU A 42 4.39 -7.52 11.13
N VAL A 43 5.28 -7.18 10.22
CA VAL A 43 6.66 -6.78 10.51
C VAL A 43 6.90 -5.33 10.08
N SER A 44 8.04 -4.75 10.50
CA SER A 44 8.45 -3.43 10.05
C SER A 44 8.80 -3.41 8.55
N ASP A 45 8.90 -2.23 7.96
CA ASP A 45 9.25 -2.10 6.54
C ASP A 45 10.69 -2.54 6.30
N GLU A 46 11.60 -2.20 7.20
CA GLU A 46 13.01 -2.60 7.15
C GLU A 46 13.14 -4.12 7.12
N ARG A 47 12.39 -4.81 7.97
CA ARG A 47 12.39 -6.27 8.01
C ARG A 47 11.76 -6.92 6.78
N ARG A 48 10.76 -6.26 6.18
CA ARG A 48 10.17 -6.68 4.89
C ARG A 48 11.19 -6.53 3.75
N GLU A 49 11.91 -5.42 3.72
CA GLU A 49 12.94 -5.15 2.73
C GLU A 49 14.11 -6.11 2.87
N GLU A 50 14.53 -6.41 4.10
CA GLU A 50 15.54 -7.43 4.39
C GLU A 50 15.10 -8.81 3.89
N ALA A 51 13.87 -9.23 4.20
CA ALA A 51 13.32 -10.49 3.71
C ALA A 51 13.32 -10.56 2.17
N PHE A 52 12.97 -9.45 1.52
CA PHE A 52 12.98 -9.36 0.07
C PHE A 52 14.39 -9.39 -0.52
N ALA A 53 15.35 -8.73 0.13
CA ALA A 53 16.76 -8.78 -0.30
C ALA A 53 17.33 -10.20 -0.18
N VAL A 54 17.00 -10.93 0.90
CA VAL A 54 17.38 -12.34 1.08
C VAL A 54 16.74 -13.22 0.00
N LEU A 55 15.44 -13.01 -0.31
CA LEU A 55 14.78 -13.75 -1.40
C LEU A 55 15.49 -13.52 -2.74
N ARG A 56 15.75 -12.26 -3.07
CA ARG A 56 16.45 -11.89 -4.32
C ARG A 56 17.82 -12.55 -4.43
N LYS A 57 18.56 -12.61 -3.32
CA LYS A 57 19.91 -13.17 -3.28
C LYS A 57 19.93 -14.69 -3.43
N HIS A 58 19.01 -15.41 -2.77
CA HIS A 58 19.09 -16.87 -2.64
C HIS A 58 18.10 -17.64 -3.51
N ALA A 59 17.00 -17.02 -3.92
CA ALA A 59 15.95 -17.66 -4.72
C ALA A 59 15.69 -16.93 -6.05
N GLY A 60 16.16 -15.69 -6.21
CA GLY A 60 15.76 -14.84 -7.31
C GLY A 60 14.39 -14.19 -7.11
N THR A 61 13.97 -13.36 -8.07
CA THR A 61 12.69 -12.64 -8.04
C THR A 61 11.92 -12.71 -9.35
N ARG A 62 12.34 -13.59 -10.27
CA ARG A 62 11.58 -13.89 -11.49
C ARG A 62 10.76 -15.16 -11.29
N PRO A 63 9.62 -15.32 -11.98
CA PRO A 63 8.74 -16.48 -11.77
C PRO A 63 9.47 -17.82 -11.90
N HIS A 64 10.25 -18.02 -12.95
CA HIS A 64 11.01 -19.25 -13.16
C HIS A 64 12.10 -19.49 -12.11
N GLU A 65 12.74 -18.43 -11.59
CA GLU A 65 13.75 -18.52 -10.51
C GLU A 65 13.10 -19.01 -9.20
N ILE A 66 11.95 -18.43 -8.82
CA ILE A 66 11.20 -18.86 -7.63
C ILE A 66 10.77 -20.33 -7.73
N LEU A 67 10.39 -20.80 -8.92
CA LEU A 67 10.02 -22.20 -9.15
C LEU A 67 11.21 -23.14 -9.07
N ALA A 68 12.37 -22.72 -9.58
CA ALA A 68 13.61 -23.51 -9.57
C ALA A 68 14.32 -23.49 -8.20
N ALA A 69 14.07 -22.48 -7.37
CA ALA A 69 14.75 -22.35 -6.08
C ALA A 69 14.43 -23.50 -5.13
N SER A 70 15.40 -23.89 -4.29
CA SER A 70 15.18 -24.85 -3.23
C SER A 70 14.16 -24.34 -2.22
N HIS A 71 13.49 -25.24 -1.53
CA HIS A 71 12.57 -24.88 -0.44
C HIS A 71 13.27 -24.02 0.62
N ASN A 72 14.47 -24.43 1.02
CA ASN A 72 15.24 -23.74 2.06
C ASN A 72 15.63 -22.31 1.67
N ASN A 73 15.98 -22.05 0.41
CA ASN A 73 16.35 -20.72 -0.05
C ASN A 73 15.18 -19.73 0.07
N ILE A 74 13.95 -20.16 -0.23
CA ILE A 74 12.75 -19.33 -0.05
C ILE A 74 12.40 -19.20 1.44
N LEU A 75 12.55 -20.29 2.21
CA LEU A 75 12.25 -20.34 3.64
C LEU A 75 13.12 -19.37 4.46
N GLU A 76 14.41 -19.24 4.13
CA GLU A 76 15.30 -18.26 4.78
C GLU A 76 14.73 -16.85 4.70
N ALA A 77 14.26 -16.44 3.53
CA ALA A 77 13.64 -15.14 3.32
C ALA A 77 12.31 -15.01 4.09
N THR A 78 11.43 -16.01 3.99
CA THR A 78 10.10 -15.94 4.62
C THR A 78 10.15 -16.01 6.14
N LYS A 79 11.17 -16.59 6.76
CA LYS A 79 11.42 -16.54 8.22
C LYS A 79 11.60 -15.11 8.72
N LEU A 80 12.25 -14.24 7.95
CA LEU A 80 12.36 -12.81 8.27
C LEU A 80 11.01 -12.10 8.15
N GLY A 81 10.12 -12.60 7.30
CA GLY A 81 8.79 -12.03 7.03
C GLY A 81 7.76 -12.19 8.15
N GLY A 82 8.10 -12.78 9.30
CA GLY A 82 7.22 -12.94 10.46
C GLY A 82 6.44 -14.26 10.47
N MET A 83 5.15 -14.21 10.82
CA MET A 83 4.34 -15.40 11.08
C MET A 83 4.16 -16.31 9.86
N HIS A 84 4.04 -17.62 10.08
CA HIS A 84 3.74 -18.65 9.08
C HIS A 84 4.70 -18.69 7.87
N PRO A 85 6.03 -18.84 8.09
CA PRO A 85 7.00 -18.81 6.99
C PRO A 85 6.79 -19.91 5.95
N GLU A 86 6.42 -21.13 6.37
CA GLU A 86 6.14 -22.26 5.47
C GLU A 86 4.96 -21.99 4.51
N GLN A 87 3.89 -21.43 5.03
CA GLN A 87 2.74 -21.06 4.18
C GLN A 87 3.13 -19.97 3.17
N ARG A 88 4.09 -19.09 3.52
CA ARG A 88 4.60 -18.10 2.58
C ARG A 88 5.45 -18.73 1.49
N VAL A 89 6.26 -19.73 1.81
CA VAL A 89 7.00 -20.48 0.76
C VAL A 89 6.02 -21.02 -0.27
N SER A 90 4.96 -21.71 0.19
CA SER A 90 3.94 -22.27 -0.70
C SER A 90 3.25 -21.18 -1.53
N ARG A 91 2.92 -20.05 -0.89
CA ARG A 91 2.29 -18.89 -1.54
C ARG A 91 3.18 -18.22 -2.59
N LEU A 92 4.48 -18.04 -2.33
CA LEU A 92 5.40 -17.47 -3.31
C LEU A 92 5.54 -18.39 -4.53
N ARG A 93 5.53 -19.71 -4.34
CA ARG A 93 5.49 -20.67 -5.46
C ARG A 93 4.18 -20.61 -6.24
N GLU A 94 3.04 -20.52 -5.56
CA GLU A 94 1.73 -20.35 -6.19
C GLU A 94 1.70 -19.06 -7.05
N ILE A 95 2.21 -17.96 -6.52
CA ILE A 95 2.35 -16.69 -7.25
C ILE A 95 3.19 -16.88 -8.51
N ALA A 96 4.29 -17.59 -8.42
CA ALA A 96 5.17 -17.85 -9.56
C ALA A 96 4.48 -18.76 -10.61
N LEU A 97 3.74 -19.78 -10.18
CA LEU A 97 2.94 -20.63 -11.06
C LEU A 97 1.85 -19.84 -11.81
N ILE A 98 1.11 -18.99 -11.10
CA ILE A 98 0.10 -18.12 -11.74
C ILE A 98 0.77 -17.22 -12.80
N ALA A 99 1.91 -16.60 -12.46
CA ALA A 99 2.63 -15.75 -13.39
C ALA A 99 3.09 -16.49 -14.65
N MET A 100 3.58 -17.72 -14.51
CA MET A 100 3.99 -18.54 -15.66
C MET A 100 2.81 -19.01 -16.50
N ASN A 101 1.78 -19.54 -15.86
CA ASN A 101 0.68 -20.20 -16.57
C ASN A 101 -0.31 -19.22 -17.22
N GLU A 102 -0.54 -18.07 -16.61
CA GLU A 102 -1.55 -17.12 -17.08
C GLU A 102 -0.97 -15.86 -17.73
N PHE A 103 0.33 -15.60 -17.54
CA PHE A 103 0.98 -14.39 -18.03
C PHE A 103 2.33 -14.65 -18.73
N GLU A 104 2.64 -15.91 -19.05
CA GLU A 104 3.90 -16.31 -19.73
C GLU A 104 5.15 -15.77 -19.02
N GLY A 105 5.06 -15.54 -17.69
CA GLY A 105 6.12 -14.99 -16.86
C GLY A 105 6.29 -13.46 -16.91
N ASP A 106 5.49 -12.75 -17.73
CA ASP A 106 5.53 -11.28 -17.83
C ASP A 106 4.14 -10.66 -17.60
N LEU A 107 4.01 -9.90 -16.51
CA LEU A 107 2.77 -9.21 -16.17
C LEU A 107 2.57 -7.88 -16.90
N LYS A 108 3.60 -7.32 -17.54
CA LYS A 108 3.54 -5.99 -18.15
C LYS A 108 2.44 -5.84 -19.21
N PRO A 109 2.19 -6.84 -20.10
CA PRO A 109 1.06 -6.75 -21.02
C PRO A 109 -0.29 -6.62 -20.32
N ALA A 110 -0.50 -7.36 -19.23
CA ALA A 110 -1.75 -7.33 -18.47
C ALA A 110 -1.99 -5.96 -17.80
N LEU A 111 -0.93 -5.24 -17.40
CA LEU A 111 -1.05 -3.91 -16.81
C LEU A 111 -1.39 -2.80 -17.83
N ARG A 112 -1.27 -3.08 -19.11
CA ARG A 112 -1.66 -2.16 -20.22
C ARG A 112 -3.12 -2.33 -20.65
N LEU A 113 -3.81 -3.37 -20.18
CA LEU A 113 -5.23 -3.57 -20.41
C LEU A 113 -6.05 -2.43 -19.78
N PRO A 114 -7.30 -2.19 -20.22
CA PRO A 114 -8.19 -1.24 -19.53
C PRO A 114 -8.24 -1.48 -18.03
N LEU A 115 -8.29 -0.39 -17.22
CA LEU A 115 -8.15 -0.44 -15.77
C LEU A 115 -8.92 -1.56 -15.06
N PRO A 116 -10.21 -1.84 -15.38
CA PRO A 116 -10.92 -2.93 -14.73
C PRO A 116 -10.29 -4.31 -15.00
N LYS A 117 -9.79 -4.53 -16.23
CA LYS A 117 -9.13 -5.79 -16.63
C LYS A 117 -7.74 -5.92 -16.01
N ALA A 118 -6.97 -4.83 -15.94
CA ALA A 118 -5.67 -4.80 -15.27
C ALA A 118 -5.81 -5.10 -13.77
N LYS A 119 -6.80 -4.49 -13.09
CA LYS A 119 -7.13 -4.83 -11.69
C LYS A 119 -7.54 -6.30 -11.54
N GLN A 120 -8.37 -6.81 -12.43
CA GLN A 120 -8.81 -8.21 -12.41
C GLN A 120 -7.62 -9.17 -12.56
N ALA A 121 -6.69 -8.88 -13.47
CA ALA A 121 -5.48 -9.67 -13.67
C ALA A 121 -4.62 -9.74 -12.39
N LEU A 122 -4.38 -8.59 -11.75
CA LEU A 122 -3.62 -8.53 -10.50
C LEU A 122 -4.32 -9.25 -9.33
N ARG A 123 -5.64 -9.22 -9.28
CA ARG A 123 -6.43 -9.88 -8.22
C ARG A 123 -6.48 -11.40 -8.32
N LYS A 124 -5.92 -11.99 -9.37
CA LYS A 124 -5.71 -13.45 -9.45
C LYS A 124 -4.63 -13.93 -8.47
N PHE A 125 -3.73 -13.05 -8.07
CA PHE A 125 -2.66 -13.39 -7.15
C PHE A 125 -3.12 -13.41 -5.68
N PRO A 126 -2.63 -14.36 -4.89
CA PRO A 126 -2.90 -14.42 -3.46
C PRO A 126 -2.62 -13.08 -2.74
N SER A 127 -3.49 -12.72 -1.81
CA SER A 127 -3.40 -11.50 -0.99
C SER A 127 -3.45 -10.17 -1.78
N ILE A 128 -3.67 -10.17 -3.08
CA ILE A 128 -3.83 -8.96 -3.88
C ILE A 128 -5.31 -8.60 -3.98
N GLY A 129 -5.75 -7.73 -3.08
CA GLY A 129 -7.06 -7.09 -3.14
C GLY A 129 -7.05 -5.82 -4.02
N GLU A 130 -8.17 -5.10 -4.06
CA GLU A 130 -8.29 -3.86 -4.84
C GLU A 130 -7.24 -2.81 -4.44
N PRO A 131 -6.98 -2.52 -3.14
CA PRO A 131 -5.97 -1.55 -2.73
C PRO A 131 -4.55 -1.92 -3.17
N SER A 132 -4.17 -3.19 -3.04
CA SER A 132 -2.84 -3.67 -3.47
C SER A 132 -2.71 -3.64 -4.99
N ALA A 133 -3.76 -4.00 -5.74
CA ALA A 133 -3.76 -3.90 -7.20
C ALA A 133 -3.57 -2.44 -7.66
N GLU A 134 -4.27 -1.49 -7.06
CA GLU A 134 -4.12 -0.06 -7.36
C GLU A 134 -2.72 0.46 -7.01
N LYS A 135 -2.15 0.05 -5.87
CA LYS A 135 -0.78 0.38 -5.53
C LYS A 135 0.23 -0.16 -6.54
N ILE A 136 0.06 -1.42 -6.99
CA ILE A 136 0.93 -2.00 -8.03
C ILE A 136 0.82 -1.21 -9.32
N LEU A 137 -0.39 -0.88 -9.77
CA LEU A 137 -0.62 -0.08 -10.97
C LEU A 137 -0.02 1.33 -10.86
N LEU A 138 -0.04 1.94 -9.68
CA LEU A 138 0.60 3.22 -9.42
C LEU A 138 2.13 3.10 -9.48
N PHE A 139 2.72 2.13 -8.78
CA PHE A 139 4.18 2.00 -8.65
C PHE A 139 4.85 1.54 -9.94
N THR A 140 4.15 0.77 -10.77
CA THR A 140 4.57 0.42 -12.14
C THR A 140 4.34 1.55 -13.15
N ARG A 141 3.74 2.68 -12.72
CA ARG A 141 3.33 3.80 -13.57
C ARG A 141 2.39 3.38 -14.72
N SER A 142 1.60 2.36 -14.50
CA SER A 142 0.61 1.89 -15.48
C SER A 142 -0.67 2.72 -15.43
N TYR A 143 -1.11 3.13 -14.21
CA TYR A 143 -2.30 3.95 -14.01
C TYR A 143 -2.08 5.00 -12.93
N PRO A 144 -2.45 6.30 -13.18
CA PRO A 144 -2.30 7.38 -12.20
C PRO A 144 -3.46 7.39 -11.21
N ILE A 145 -3.52 6.38 -10.33
CA ILE A 145 -4.51 6.20 -9.25
C ILE A 145 -3.80 6.21 -7.90
N LEU A 146 -4.42 6.75 -6.87
CA LEU A 146 -3.89 6.73 -5.52
C LEU A 146 -4.37 5.46 -4.80
N GLY A 147 -3.64 4.35 -4.96
CA GLY A 147 -3.88 3.16 -4.14
C GLY A 147 -3.55 3.47 -2.67
N LEU A 148 -4.44 3.14 -1.75
CA LEU A 148 -4.28 3.38 -0.31
C LEU A 148 -4.14 2.05 0.42
N ASP A 149 -3.13 1.92 1.28
CA ASP A 149 -3.12 0.84 2.26
C ASP A 149 -4.04 1.17 3.46
N SER A 150 -4.21 0.25 4.38
CA SER A 150 -5.05 0.45 5.57
C SER A 150 -4.60 1.64 6.43
N ASN A 151 -3.33 1.99 6.43
CA ASN A 151 -2.80 3.14 7.17
C ASN A 151 -3.18 4.46 6.50
N GLY A 152 -2.94 4.58 5.19
CA GLY A 152 -3.34 5.74 4.41
C GLY A 152 -4.86 5.94 4.39
N LEU A 153 -5.62 4.84 4.27
CA LEU A 153 -7.07 4.86 4.33
C LEU A 153 -7.57 5.45 5.66
N ARG A 154 -7.05 4.96 6.79
CA ARG A 154 -7.38 5.45 8.13
C ARG A 154 -7.06 6.93 8.30
N VAL A 155 -5.92 7.38 7.78
CA VAL A 155 -5.53 8.79 7.84
C VAL A 155 -6.56 9.66 7.13
N LEU A 156 -6.93 9.33 5.90
CA LEU A 156 -7.90 10.10 5.12
C LEU A 156 -9.30 10.08 5.76
N LEU A 157 -9.74 8.92 6.26
CA LEU A 157 -11.02 8.80 6.95
C LEU A 157 -11.06 9.70 8.20
N ARG A 158 -10.04 9.68 9.04
CA ARG A 158 -9.95 10.52 10.24
C ARG A 158 -9.82 12.02 9.94
N LEU A 159 -9.24 12.36 8.82
CA LEU A 159 -9.24 13.74 8.32
C LEU A 159 -10.64 14.21 7.92
N GLY A 160 -11.55 13.30 7.57
CA GLY A 160 -12.92 13.58 7.15
C GLY A 160 -13.14 13.44 5.64
N PHE A 161 -12.24 12.73 4.93
CA PHE A 161 -12.49 12.33 3.54
C PHE A 161 -13.34 11.06 3.51
N GLY A 162 -14.45 11.12 2.79
CA GLY A 162 -15.37 10.00 2.69
C GLY A 162 -16.03 9.62 4.02
N GLU A 163 -16.62 8.45 4.06
CA GLU A 163 -17.37 7.93 5.19
C GLU A 163 -17.01 6.47 5.49
N GLU A 164 -17.01 6.11 6.76
CA GLU A 164 -16.92 4.72 7.18
C GLU A 164 -18.21 3.98 6.82
N LYS A 165 -18.07 2.83 6.15
CA LYS A 165 -19.18 1.99 5.70
C LYS A 165 -19.11 0.62 6.37
N LYS A 166 -20.12 -0.24 6.13
CA LYS A 166 -20.26 -1.57 6.75
C LYS A 166 -19.04 -2.48 6.55
N ASN A 167 -18.27 -2.29 5.49
CA ASN A 167 -17.08 -3.10 5.20
C ASN A 167 -15.96 -2.27 4.59
N TYR A 168 -14.75 -2.85 4.63
CA TYR A 168 -13.54 -2.20 4.17
C TYR A 168 -13.62 -1.72 2.71
N SER A 169 -14.15 -2.54 1.79
CA SER A 169 -14.23 -2.19 0.37
C SER A 169 -15.18 -1.02 0.10
N ALA A 170 -16.28 -0.92 0.84
CA ALA A 170 -17.21 0.19 0.72
C ALA A 170 -16.62 1.49 1.30
N THR A 171 -15.92 1.41 2.45
CA THR A 171 -15.16 2.53 3.03
C THR A 171 -14.06 3.00 2.07
N TYR A 172 -13.32 2.06 1.48
CA TYR A 172 -12.28 2.36 0.51
C TYR A 172 -12.83 3.16 -0.67
N ARG A 173 -13.91 2.71 -1.28
CA ARG A 173 -14.56 3.40 -2.41
C ARG A 173 -15.05 4.78 -2.03
N SER A 174 -15.70 4.94 -0.86
CA SER A 174 -16.17 6.23 -0.36
C SER A 174 -15.04 7.25 -0.26
N ILE A 175 -13.85 6.83 0.20
CA ILE A 175 -12.68 7.70 0.27
C ILE A 175 -12.13 7.99 -1.12
N GLN A 176 -12.02 6.99 -2.01
CA GLN A 176 -11.56 7.19 -3.39
C GLN A 176 -12.44 8.21 -4.15
N GLU A 177 -13.76 8.12 -3.99
CA GLU A 177 -14.72 9.07 -4.57
C GLU A 177 -14.51 10.48 -4.01
N ALA A 178 -14.34 10.62 -2.69
CA ALA A 178 -14.17 11.90 -2.02
C ALA A 178 -12.87 12.64 -2.39
N ILE A 179 -11.82 11.91 -2.77
CA ILE A 179 -10.52 12.49 -3.12
C ILE A 179 -10.29 12.64 -4.63
N ASN A 180 -11.11 12.00 -5.47
CA ASN A 180 -10.87 11.87 -6.91
C ASN A 180 -10.55 13.21 -7.61
N ASP A 181 -11.35 14.25 -7.34
CA ASP A 181 -11.22 15.55 -7.98
C ASP A 181 -10.04 16.39 -7.44
N GLN A 182 -9.40 15.92 -6.37
CA GLN A 182 -8.26 16.58 -5.74
C GLN A 182 -6.92 15.92 -6.10
N LEU A 183 -6.95 14.81 -6.82
CA LEU A 183 -5.74 14.09 -7.22
C LEU A 183 -5.00 14.86 -8.34
N LYS A 184 -3.69 15.03 -8.17
CA LYS A 184 -2.82 15.36 -9.30
C LYS A 184 -2.60 14.10 -10.12
N ARG A 185 -2.79 14.18 -11.43
CA ARG A 185 -2.56 13.07 -12.37
C ARG A 185 -1.06 12.90 -12.71
N ASP A 186 -0.20 13.13 -11.71
CA ASP A 186 1.24 12.98 -11.79
C ASP A 186 1.69 11.79 -10.94
N TYR A 187 2.39 10.84 -11.54
CA TYR A 187 2.84 9.63 -10.84
C TYR A 187 3.77 9.92 -9.67
N GLY A 188 4.66 10.90 -9.81
CA GLY A 188 5.58 11.27 -8.72
C GLY A 188 4.83 11.79 -7.51
N TRP A 189 3.85 12.67 -7.73
CA TRP A 189 3.01 13.18 -6.66
C TRP A 189 2.16 12.07 -6.02
N LEU A 190 1.55 11.20 -6.82
CA LEU A 190 0.70 10.11 -6.32
C LEU A 190 1.50 9.08 -5.51
N ILE A 191 2.70 8.71 -5.97
CA ILE A 191 3.59 7.79 -5.24
C ILE A 191 4.02 8.43 -3.91
N ASN A 192 4.43 9.71 -3.92
CA ASN A 192 4.78 10.42 -2.70
C ASN A 192 3.58 10.52 -1.73
N ALA A 193 2.39 10.82 -2.24
CA ALA A 193 1.17 10.87 -1.43
C ALA A 193 0.86 9.51 -0.77
N HIS A 194 0.97 8.42 -1.53
CA HIS A 194 0.82 7.06 -0.98
C HIS A 194 1.80 6.79 0.18
N ILE A 195 3.09 7.04 -0.06
CA ILE A 195 4.13 6.75 0.93
C ILE A 195 3.97 7.61 2.19
N LEU A 196 3.72 8.92 2.02
CA LEU A 196 3.54 9.85 3.13
C LEU A 196 2.30 9.56 3.98
N LEU A 197 1.16 9.25 3.34
CA LEU A 197 -0.06 8.88 4.05
C LEU A 197 0.13 7.57 4.83
N ARG A 198 0.79 6.59 4.22
CA ARG A 198 1.12 5.32 4.87
C ARG A 198 2.05 5.53 6.07
N GLN A 199 3.14 6.29 5.89
CA GLN A 199 4.09 6.61 6.95
C GLN A 199 3.39 7.33 8.11
N HIS A 200 2.59 8.36 7.81
CA HIS A 200 1.83 9.09 8.81
C HIS A 200 0.88 8.18 9.61
N GLY A 201 0.21 7.25 8.93
CA GLY A 201 -0.64 6.26 9.58
C GLY A 201 0.11 5.32 10.51
N LYS A 202 1.34 4.93 10.15
CA LYS A 202 2.20 4.06 10.98
C LYS A 202 2.78 4.79 12.19
N GLU A 203 3.27 6.00 12.00
CA GLU A 203 4.05 6.71 13.02
C GLU A 203 3.19 7.53 13.98
N LEU A 204 2.27 8.33 13.48
CA LEU A 204 1.48 9.26 14.29
C LEU A 204 0.00 8.91 14.35
N CYS A 205 -0.66 8.71 13.23
CA CYS A 205 -2.10 8.41 13.17
C CYS A 205 -2.37 6.92 13.38
N LYS A 206 -1.85 6.34 14.48
CA LYS A 206 -1.94 4.93 14.83
C LYS A 206 -3.38 4.47 15.02
N THR A 207 -3.65 3.17 14.84
CA THR A 207 -4.98 2.58 15.07
C THR A 207 -5.43 2.83 16.49
N SER A 208 -4.59 2.44 17.45
CA SER A 208 -4.79 2.70 18.88
C SER A 208 -3.87 3.83 19.33
N ARG A 209 -4.39 4.75 20.14
CA ARG A 209 -3.64 5.87 20.74
C ARG A 209 -2.87 6.72 19.71
N PRO A 210 -3.58 7.39 18.78
CA PRO A 210 -2.94 8.27 17.83
C PRO A 210 -2.24 9.44 18.54
N LEU A 211 -1.09 9.85 18.04
CA LEU A 211 -0.27 10.92 18.63
C LEU A 211 -0.70 12.29 18.07
N CYS A 212 -1.95 12.68 18.31
CA CYS A 212 -2.59 13.85 17.71
C CYS A 212 -1.87 15.16 18.02
N GLU A 213 -1.28 15.30 19.21
CA GLU A 213 -0.54 16.50 19.62
C GLU A 213 0.69 16.77 18.75
N LYS A 214 1.30 15.71 18.21
CA LYS A 214 2.47 15.78 17.32
C LYS A 214 2.09 15.81 15.83
N CYS A 215 0.80 15.71 15.52
CA CYS A 215 0.32 15.55 14.13
C CYS A 215 0.40 16.88 13.36
N PRO A 216 1.13 16.92 12.21
CA PRO A 216 1.30 18.15 11.44
C PRO A 216 0.00 18.63 10.78
N VAL A 217 -0.99 17.76 10.63
CA VAL A 217 -2.28 18.04 9.99
C VAL A 217 -3.46 18.12 10.96
N ARG A 218 -3.21 18.14 12.28
CA ARG A 218 -4.26 18.11 13.31
C ARG A 218 -5.30 19.23 13.18
N LYS A 219 -4.87 20.44 12.76
CA LYS A 219 -5.77 21.59 12.57
C LYS A 219 -6.84 21.39 11.50
N SER A 220 -6.64 20.44 10.60
CA SER A 220 -7.58 20.07 9.52
C SER A 220 -8.24 18.71 9.76
N CYS A 221 -8.08 18.11 10.95
CA CYS A 221 -8.50 16.75 11.23
C CYS A 221 -9.85 16.72 11.96
N ALA A 222 -10.88 16.14 11.33
CA ALA A 222 -12.21 15.99 11.92
C ALA A 222 -12.19 15.12 13.18
N TYR A 223 -11.40 14.05 13.19
CA TYR A 223 -11.24 13.18 14.36
C TYR A 223 -10.67 13.93 15.56
N PHE A 224 -9.66 14.80 15.36
CA PHE A 224 -9.06 15.58 16.43
C PHE A 224 -10.05 16.64 16.98
N ALA A 225 -10.78 17.31 16.09
CA ALA A 225 -11.80 18.27 16.50
C ALA A 225 -12.90 17.62 17.36
N GLY A 226 -13.41 16.46 16.95
CA GLY A 226 -14.44 15.72 17.72
C GLY A 226 -13.92 15.14 19.04
N SER A 227 -12.60 14.83 19.15
CA SER A 227 -12.02 14.34 20.42
C SER A 227 -11.77 15.48 21.45
N ALA A 228 -11.61 16.71 21.01
CA ALA A 228 -11.45 17.87 21.89
C ALA A 228 -12.76 18.22 22.61
N ASP A 229 -13.91 18.03 21.95
CA ASP A 229 -15.23 18.30 22.54
C ASP A 229 -15.60 17.30 23.67
N VAL A 230 -15.06 16.07 23.61
CA VAL A 230 -15.33 15.02 24.64
C VAL A 230 -14.49 15.22 25.91
N SER A 231 -13.37 15.95 25.83
CA SER A 231 -12.49 16.19 26.98
C SER A 231 -12.90 17.42 27.81
N SER A 232 -13.92 18.17 27.39
CA SER A 232 -14.42 19.38 28.00
C SER A 232 -15.84 19.20 28.61
N ALA A 233 -16.35 18.00 28.65
CA ALA A 233 -17.59 17.60 29.29
C ALA A 233 -17.31 16.63 30.47
#